data_936fd4f895cd18f0cd105b64e92beff0
#
_entry.id   936fd4f895cd18f0cd105b64e92beff0
#
_cell.length_a   1.000
_cell.length_b   1.000
_cell.length_c   1.000
_cell.angle_alpha   90.00
_cell.angle_beta   90.00
_cell.angle_gamma   90.00
#
_symmetry.space_group_name_H-M   'P 1'
#
loop_
_entity.id
_entity.type
_entity.pdbx_description
1 polymer ?
#
loop_
_entity_poly.entity_id
_entity_poly.type
_entity_poly.pdbx_seq_one_letter_code
_entity_poly.pdbx_strand_id
1 'polypeptide(L)'
;MGAVGIAHAQTDYQADADASAGQEMAQTCAACHGQQGISPSGAFPNLAGQQMSYLAKQIMDIRDGNRMVPQMAGQVDDYSDQDAWDVAAHFARQDANLGQTSDEDAELLARGEELYRAGDMSKGIPACSACHTPTGVGIGSAVYPGLSGQHAQYTVSTLQAFASGDRSNSPNNVMGDIASKMSDNDMEAVANYVLGLN
;
A
#
# COMPACT_ATOMS: atom_id res chain seq x y z
N MET A 1 -37.12 -17.93 33.96
CA MET A 1 -35.77 -17.27 34.09
C MET A 1 -35.29 -17.00 32.67
N GLY A 2 -35.43 -15.76 32.20
CA GLY A 2 -34.97 -15.36 30.89
C GLY A 2 -33.50 -14.99 30.95
N ALA A 3 -32.66 -15.63 30.18
CA ALA A 3 -31.28 -15.25 30.00
C ALA A 3 -31.26 -13.98 29.13
N VAL A 4 -30.84 -12.86 29.68
CA VAL A 4 -30.55 -11.63 28.95
C VAL A 4 -29.20 -11.89 28.26
N GLY A 5 -29.24 -12.15 26.95
CA GLY A 5 -28.03 -12.19 26.14
C GLY A 5 -27.43 -10.81 26.07
N ILE A 6 -26.23 -10.63 26.62
CA ILE A 6 -25.43 -9.42 26.43
C ILE A 6 -24.94 -9.48 24.98
N ALA A 7 -25.56 -8.68 24.09
CA ALA A 7 -25.01 -8.43 22.77
C ALA A 7 -23.69 -7.65 22.97
N HIS A 8 -22.56 -8.29 22.71
CA HIS A 8 -21.29 -7.60 22.60
C HIS A 8 -21.38 -6.77 21.32
N ALA A 9 -21.37 -5.46 21.45
CA ALA A 9 -21.19 -4.57 20.31
C ALA A 9 -19.83 -4.93 19.66
N GLN A 10 -19.86 -5.33 18.40
CA GLN A 10 -18.64 -5.57 17.65
C GLN A 10 -18.00 -4.21 17.39
N THR A 11 -16.77 -4.02 17.84
CA THR A 11 -16.04 -2.76 17.64
C THR A 11 -15.79 -2.57 16.16
N ASP A 12 -16.29 -1.47 15.59
CA ASP A 12 -16.00 -1.08 14.22
C ASP A 12 -14.82 -0.09 14.24
N TYR A 13 -13.62 -0.63 14.36
CA TYR A 13 -12.38 0.16 14.42
C TYR A 13 -12.23 1.16 13.27
N GLN A 14 -12.77 0.86 12.09
CA GLN A 14 -12.73 1.77 10.96
C GLN A 14 -13.65 2.97 11.15
N ALA A 15 -14.86 2.74 11.65
CA ALA A 15 -15.83 3.81 11.92
C ALA A 15 -15.40 4.69 13.11
N ASP A 16 -14.72 4.08 14.08
CA ASP A 16 -14.28 4.73 15.31
C ASP A 16 -12.88 5.37 15.17
N ALA A 17 -12.24 5.32 14.00
CA ALA A 17 -10.87 5.78 13.79
C ALA A 17 -10.73 7.30 13.99
N ASP A 18 -9.84 7.70 14.91
CA ASP A 18 -9.51 9.08 15.23
C ASP A 18 -8.16 9.51 14.62
N ALA A 19 -8.22 10.30 13.56
CA ALA A 19 -7.03 10.81 12.89
C ALA A 19 -6.20 11.78 13.76
N SER A 20 -6.79 12.38 14.81
CA SER A 20 -6.04 13.26 15.71
C SER A 20 -5.18 12.43 16.68
N ALA A 21 -5.74 11.34 17.23
CA ALA A 21 -4.97 10.37 17.99
C ALA A 21 -3.87 9.74 17.13
N GLY A 22 -4.21 9.38 15.87
CA GLY A 22 -3.26 8.87 14.88
C GLY A 22 -2.12 9.84 14.58
N GLN A 23 -2.38 11.16 14.54
CA GLN A 23 -1.35 12.18 14.32
C GLN A 23 -0.29 12.21 15.44
N GLU A 24 -0.71 12.04 16.66
CA GLU A 24 0.22 12.01 17.80
C GLU A 24 1.16 10.80 17.72
N MET A 25 0.62 9.63 17.39
CA MET A 25 1.40 8.39 17.23
C MET A 25 2.28 8.41 15.98
N ALA A 26 1.82 9.03 14.89
CA ALA A 26 2.53 9.11 13.62
C ALA A 26 3.82 9.95 13.66
N GLN A 27 4.10 10.68 14.76
CA GLN A 27 5.32 11.48 14.88
C GLN A 27 6.59 10.62 14.77
N THR A 28 6.57 9.40 15.27
CA THR A 28 7.70 8.46 15.15
C THR A 28 7.90 7.97 13.73
N CYS A 29 6.84 7.91 12.92
CA CYS A 29 6.87 7.48 11.52
C CYS A 29 7.56 8.51 10.61
N ALA A 30 7.55 9.78 11.00
CA ALA A 30 8.03 10.90 10.22
C ALA A 30 9.52 10.82 9.84
N ALA A 31 10.33 10.14 10.65
CA ALA A 31 11.76 9.97 10.40
C ALA A 31 12.05 9.26 9.06
N CYS A 32 11.21 8.30 8.67
CA CYS A 32 11.35 7.52 7.44
C CYS A 32 10.31 7.91 6.38
N HIS A 33 9.08 8.17 6.80
CA HIS A 33 7.95 8.40 5.89
C HIS A 33 7.64 9.89 5.65
N GLY A 34 8.41 10.80 6.25
CA GLY A 34 8.18 12.24 6.15
C GLY A 34 7.04 12.72 7.06
N GLN A 35 7.05 14.02 7.39
CA GLN A 35 6.11 14.64 8.36
C GLN A 35 4.64 14.50 7.93
N GLN A 36 4.39 14.52 6.63
CA GLN A 36 3.05 14.41 6.04
C GLN A 36 2.83 13.06 5.35
N GLY A 37 3.70 12.07 5.61
CA GLY A 37 3.62 10.77 4.95
C GLY A 37 4.14 10.75 3.52
N ILE A 38 4.90 11.78 3.10
CA ILE A 38 5.63 11.80 1.83
C ILE A 38 7.10 11.59 2.16
N SER A 39 7.62 10.40 1.84
CA SER A 39 8.99 10.03 2.15
C SER A 39 9.99 10.77 1.25
N PRO A 40 11.09 11.29 1.82
CA PRO A 40 12.18 11.87 1.03
C PRO A 40 13.05 10.80 0.34
N SER A 41 12.82 9.53 0.61
CA SER A 41 13.64 8.40 0.09
C SER A 41 12.76 7.34 -0.54
N GLY A 42 13.13 6.90 -1.74
CA GLY A 42 12.47 5.79 -2.42
C GLY A 42 12.58 4.43 -1.72
N ALA A 43 13.41 4.31 -0.68
CA ALA A 43 13.50 3.11 0.14
C ALA A 43 12.30 2.94 1.09
N PHE A 44 11.60 4.04 1.41
CA PHE A 44 10.42 4.04 2.28
C PHE A 44 9.19 4.50 1.49
N PRO A 45 8.03 3.88 1.68
CA PRO A 45 6.83 4.24 0.93
C PRO A 45 6.26 5.61 1.36
N ASN A 46 5.62 6.27 0.40
CA ASN A 46 4.67 7.31 0.69
C ASN A 46 3.43 6.70 1.35
N LEU A 47 2.97 7.30 2.45
CA LEU A 47 1.78 6.90 3.19
C LEU A 47 0.61 7.87 2.97
N ALA A 48 0.92 9.11 2.57
CA ALA A 48 -0.05 10.18 2.33
C ALA A 48 -1.08 9.78 1.26
N GLY A 49 -2.36 9.98 1.56
CA GLY A 49 -3.46 9.69 0.66
C GLY A 49 -3.70 8.20 0.37
N GLN A 50 -3.00 7.31 1.07
CA GLN A 50 -3.18 5.87 0.91
C GLN A 50 -4.51 5.42 1.51
N GLN A 51 -5.09 4.33 0.99
CA GLN A 51 -6.34 3.77 1.50
C GLN A 51 -6.20 3.39 2.98
N MET A 52 -7.08 3.94 3.82
CA MET A 52 -7.05 3.75 5.27
C MET A 52 -7.07 2.27 5.66
N SER A 53 -7.96 1.48 5.05
CA SER A 53 -8.06 0.03 5.31
C SER A 53 -6.79 -0.73 4.92
N TYR A 54 -6.11 -0.30 3.86
CA TYR A 54 -4.83 -0.89 3.47
C TYR A 54 -3.74 -0.53 4.48
N LEU A 55 -3.63 0.73 4.90
CA LEU A 55 -2.66 1.14 5.91
C LEU A 55 -2.85 0.39 7.24
N ALA A 56 -4.08 0.36 7.76
CA ALA A 56 -4.40 -0.35 8.99
C ALA A 56 -4.02 -1.84 8.88
N LYS A 57 -4.38 -2.48 7.75
CA LYS A 57 -3.97 -3.87 7.50
C LYS A 57 -2.45 -4.02 7.49
N GLN A 58 -1.70 -3.12 6.83
CA GLN A 58 -0.24 -3.24 6.79
C GLN A 58 0.41 -3.07 8.15
N ILE A 59 -0.08 -2.14 8.97
CA ILE A 59 0.40 -1.94 10.35
C ILE A 59 0.16 -3.22 11.18
N MET A 60 -1.05 -3.76 11.15
CA MET A 60 -1.40 -5.00 11.85
C MET A 60 -0.60 -6.20 11.32
N ASP A 61 -0.45 -6.34 10.00
CA ASP A 61 0.34 -7.43 9.41
C ASP A 61 1.82 -7.38 9.83
N ILE A 62 2.40 -6.18 9.97
CA ILE A 62 3.79 -6.00 10.44
C ILE A 62 3.88 -6.34 11.93
N ARG A 63 2.98 -5.81 12.76
CA ARG A 63 2.89 -6.10 14.20
C ARG A 63 2.79 -7.61 14.46
N ASP A 64 1.91 -8.28 13.73
CA ASP A 64 1.57 -9.69 13.93
C ASP A 64 2.54 -10.66 13.21
N GLY A 65 3.57 -10.13 12.51
CA GLY A 65 4.55 -10.93 11.78
C GLY A 65 4.05 -11.54 10.46
N ASN A 66 2.87 -11.14 9.98
CA ASN A 66 2.31 -11.55 8.69
C ASN A 66 2.97 -10.85 7.50
N ARG A 67 3.70 -9.76 7.78
CA ARG A 67 4.53 -9.03 6.82
C ARG A 67 5.87 -8.67 7.47
N MET A 68 6.94 -9.26 6.95
CA MET A 68 8.29 -8.98 7.43
C MET A 68 8.83 -7.70 6.79
N VAL A 69 9.12 -6.69 7.62
CA VAL A 69 9.76 -5.42 7.23
C VAL A 69 10.79 -5.08 8.29
N PRO A 70 12.04 -5.50 8.14
CA PRO A 70 13.08 -5.33 9.18
C PRO A 70 13.25 -3.88 9.66
N GLN A 71 13.03 -2.89 8.77
CA GLN A 71 13.11 -1.47 9.11
C GLN A 71 11.97 -0.99 10.03
N MET A 72 10.87 -1.75 10.08
CA MET A 72 9.70 -1.45 10.92
C MET A 72 9.70 -2.23 12.24
N ALA A 73 10.69 -3.10 12.46
CA ALA A 73 10.78 -3.89 13.70
C ALA A 73 10.79 -2.98 14.94
N GLY A 74 9.92 -3.25 15.90
CA GLY A 74 9.77 -2.46 17.11
C GLY A 74 9.00 -1.14 16.96
N GLN A 75 8.56 -0.77 15.76
CA GLN A 75 7.87 0.51 15.56
C GLN A 75 6.37 0.45 15.87
N VAL A 76 5.77 -0.73 15.73
CA VAL A 76 4.31 -0.93 15.86
C VAL A 76 3.93 -2.10 16.75
N ASP A 77 4.89 -2.72 17.43
CA ASP A 77 4.70 -3.96 18.20
C ASP A 77 3.67 -3.80 19.32
N ASP A 78 3.60 -2.61 19.94
CA ASP A 78 2.67 -2.30 21.04
C ASP A 78 1.33 -1.70 20.58
N TYR A 79 1.09 -1.58 19.26
CA TYR A 79 -0.15 -0.98 18.75
C TYR A 79 -1.33 -1.91 18.95
N SER A 80 -2.44 -1.38 19.45
CA SER A 80 -3.75 -2.03 19.35
C SER A 80 -4.30 -1.97 17.93
N ASP A 81 -5.38 -2.69 17.66
CA ASP A 81 -6.08 -2.57 16.37
C ASP A 81 -6.60 -1.14 16.16
N GLN A 82 -7.10 -0.49 17.23
CA GLN A 82 -7.56 0.89 17.15
C GLN A 82 -6.42 1.84 16.81
N ASP A 83 -5.24 1.70 17.42
CA ASP A 83 -4.08 2.53 17.10
C ASP A 83 -3.67 2.41 15.63
N ALA A 84 -3.74 1.18 15.08
CA ALA A 84 -3.46 0.95 13.67
C ALA A 84 -4.46 1.68 12.76
N TRP A 85 -5.76 1.70 13.12
CA TRP A 85 -6.78 2.43 12.37
C TRP A 85 -6.65 3.94 12.54
N ASP A 86 -6.31 4.44 13.72
CA ASP A 86 -6.12 5.86 14.00
C ASP A 86 -4.95 6.43 13.19
N VAL A 87 -3.80 5.75 13.20
CA VAL A 87 -2.64 6.12 12.37
C VAL A 87 -2.96 6.04 10.87
N ALA A 88 -3.68 5.00 10.46
CA ALA A 88 -4.13 4.86 9.08
C ALA A 88 -5.07 6.01 8.66
N ALA A 89 -5.99 6.43 9.54
CA ALA A 89 -6.88 7.56 9.31
C ALA A 89 -6.12 8.89 9.18
N HIS A 90 -5.05 9.08 9.96
CA HIS A 90 -4.20 10.26 9.85
C HIS A 90 -3.56 10.36 8.47
N PHE A 91 -2.85 9.32 8.01
CA PHE A 91 -2.16 9.36 6.72
C PHE A 91 -3.11 9.34 5.51
N ALA A 92 -4.24 8.66 5.61
CA ALA A 92 -5.25 8.63 4.55
C ALA A 92 -5.87 10.01 4.24
N ARG A 93 -5.83 10.95 5.20
CA ARG A 93 -6.34 12.33 5.03
C ARG A 93 -5.28 13.30 4.49
N GLN A 94 -4.01 12.89 4.42
CA GLN A 94 -2.97 13.73 3.85
C GLN A 94 -3.10 13.77 2.32
N ASP A 95 -2.68 14.87 1.71
CA ASP A 95 -2.62 14.98 0.26
C ASP A 95 -1.62 13.97 -0.31
N ALA A 96 -2.08 13.17 -1.26
CA ALA A 96 -1.23 12.19 -1.93
C ALA A 96 -0.07 12.87 -2.66
N ASN A 97 1.07 12.19 -2.71
CA ASN A 97 2.18 12.63 -3.53
C ASN A 97 1.77 12.60 -5.02
N LEU A 98 1.98 13.71 -5.72
CA LEU A 98 1.87 13.77 -7.17
C LEU A 98 3.30 13.63 -7.74
N GLY A 99 3.69 12.40 -7.99
CA GLY A 99 4.99 12.11 -8.57
C GLY A 99 5.10 12.64 -10.00
N GLN A 100 6.33 12.81 -10.44
CA GLN A 100 6.63 13.13 -11.85
C GLN A 100 7.58 12.07 -12.38
N THR A 101 7.27 11.55 -13.55
CA THR A 101 8.19 10.70 -14.32
C THR A 101 9.16 11.58 -15.08
N SER A 102 10.39 11.10 -15.27
CA SER A 102 11.28 11.70 -16.26
C SER A 102 10.91 11.17 -17.66
N ASP A 103 10.95 12.03 -18.67
CA ASP A 103 10.73 11.64 -20.08
C ASP A 103 11.95 10.89 -20.69
N GLU A 104 12.92 10.52 -19.84
CA GLU A 104 14.22 9.97 -20.29
C GLU A 104 14.11 8.57 -20.89
N ASP A 105 13.05 7.80 -20.58
CA ASP A 105 12.82 6.48 -21.13
C ASP A 105 11.36 6.29 -21.57
N ALA A 106 11.03 6.82 -22.73
CA ALA A 106 9.68 6.74 -23.29
C ALA A 106 9.22 5.31 -23.58
N GLU A 107 10.15 4.39 -23.94
CA GLU A 107 9.80 2.99 -24.19
C GLU A 107 9.43 2.27 -22.89
N LEU A 108 10.19 2.52 -21.84
CA LEU A 108 9.89 1.98 -20.49
C LEU A 108 8.53 2.47 -19.98
N LEU A 109 8.24 3.77 -20.14
CA LEU A 109 6.95 4.34 -19.75
C LEU A 109 5.79 3.78 -20.57
N ALA A 110 5.96 3.62 -21.89
CA ALA A 110 4.94 3.02 -22.76
C ALA A 110 4.65 1.55 -22.35
N ARG A 111 5.69 0.78 -22.01
CA ARG A 111 5.52 -0.58 -21.49
C ARG A 111 4.79 -0.58 -20.14
N GLY A 112 5.13 0.35 -19.26
CA GLY A 112 4.45 0.54 -17.97
C GLY A 112 2.97 0.87 -18.12
N GLU A 113 2.63 1.76 -19.05
CA GLU A 113 1.25 2.10 -19.40
C GLU A 113 0.48 0.89 -19.92
N GLU A 114 1.07 0.13 -20.85
CA GLU A 114 0.47 -1.08 -21.41
C GLU A 114 0.14 -2.09 -20.31
N LEU A 115 1.11 -2.41 -19.44
CA LEU A 115 0.91 -3.32 -18.32
C LEU A 115 -0.16 -2.82 -17.37
N TYR A 116 -0.13 -1.54 -17.04
CA TYR A 116 -1.08 -0.97 -16.09
C TYR A 116 -2.50 -1.00 -16.62
N ARG A 117 -2.72 -0.60 -17.89
CA ARG A 117 -4.05 -0.45 -18.48
C ARG A 117 -4.60 -1.71 -19.13
N ALA A 118 -3.74 -2.53 -19.75
CA ALA A 118 -4.16 -3.70 -20.52
C ALA A 118 -3.62 -5.03 -19.97
N GLY A 119 -2.55 -5.01 -19.18
CA GLY A 119 -1.85 -6.22 -18.76
C GLY A 119 -1.05 -6.85 -19.89
N ASP A 120 -0.64 -8.11 -19.68
CA ASP A 120 0.03 -8.92 -20.69
C ASP A 120 -0.58 -10.33 -20.69
N MET A 121 -1.58 -10.55 -21.53
CA MET A 121 -2.30 -11.82 -21.58
C MET A 121 -1.42 -12.99 -22.04
N SER A 122 -0.35 -12.72 -22.77
CA SER A 122 0.60 -13.77 -23.21
C SER A 122 1.39 -14.35 -22.03
N LYS A 123 1.63 -13.53 -21.01
CA LYS A 123 2.25 -13.91 -19.74
C LYS A 123 1.22 -14.26 -18.65
N GLY A 124 -0.08 -14.03 -18.90
CA GLY A 124 -1.13 -14.18 -17.89
C GLY A 124 -1.09 -13.11 -16.82
N ILE A 125 -0.63 -11.89 -17.16
CA ILE A 125 -0.61 -10.72 -16.27
C ILE A 125 -1.88 -9.90 -16.56
N PRO A 126 -2.81 -9.77 -15.57
CA PRO A 126 -3.99 -8.93 -15.75
C PRO A 126 -3.63 -7.44 -15.70
N ALA A 127 -4.50 -6.57 -16.21
CA ALA A 127 -4.36 -5.13 -16.07
C ALA A 127 -4.35 -4.72 -14.59
N CYS A 128 -3.33 -3.97 -14.17
CA CYS A 128 -3.21 -3.48 -12.78
C CYS A 128 -4.39 -2.58 -12.40
N SER A 129 -4.87 -1.78 -13.38
CA SER A 129 -6.02 -0.88 -13.23
C SER A 129 -7.33 -1.58 -12.88
N ALA A 130 -7.47 -2.88 -13.14
CA ALA A 130 -8.67 -3.65 -12.79
C ALA A 130 -8.91 -3.72 -11.27
N CYS A 131 -7.83 -3.73 -10.46
CA CYS A 131 -7.88 -3.76 -9.01
C CYS A 131 -7.45 -2.42 -8.39
N HIS A 132 -6.46 -1.73 -9.00
CA HIS A 132 -5.90 -0.49 -8.45
C HIS A 132 -6.54 0.78 -9.02
N THR A 133 -7.60 0.64 -9.82
CA THR A 133 -8.34 1.69 -10.54
C THR A 133 -7.55 2.36 -11.69
N PRO A 134 -8.22 2.97 -12.69
CA PRO A 134 -7.54 3.63 -13.81
C PRO A 134 -6.62 4.78 -13.41
N THR A 135 -6.91 5.46 -12.30
CA THR A 135 -6.13 6.57 -11.73
C THR A 135 -5.17 6.16 -10.64
N GLY A 136 -5.09 4.87 -10.30
CA GLY A 136 -4.16 4.37 -9.31
C GLY A 136 -4.49 4.72 -7.86
N VAL A 137 -5.71 5.18 -7.55
CA VAL A 137 -6.08 5.53 -6.17
C VAL A 137 -6.41 4.33 -5.29
N GLY A 138 -6.62 3.15 -5.88
CA GLY A 138 -6.97 1.93 -5.15
C GLY A 138 -8.44 1.84 -4.77
N ILE A 139 -8.79 0.78 -4.01
CA ILE A 139 -10.16 0.49 -3.56
C ILE A 139 -10.15 0.11 -2.08
N GLY A 140 -10.52 1.04 -1.19
CA GLY A 140 -10.47 0.83 0.26
C GLY A 140 -11.34 -0.35 0.74
N SER A 141 -12.54 -0.52 0.21
CA SER A 141 -13.44 -1.63 0.59
C SER A 141 -12.91 -3.02 0.20
N ALA A 142 -12.01 -3.09 -0.79
CA ALA A 142 -11.34 -4.32 -1.21
C ALA A 142 -9.91 -4.43 -0.66
N VAL A 143 -9.46 -3.43 0.12
CA VAL A 143 -8.09 -3.34 0.66
C VAL A 143 -7.03 -3.31 -0.45
N TYR A 144 -7.39 -2.81 -1.63
CA TYR A 144 -6.44 -2.59 -2.72
C TYR A 144 -5.79 -1.21 -2.58
N PRO A 145 -4.44 -1.15 -2.49
CA PRO A 145 -3.75 0.11 -2.27
C PRO A 145 -3.82 1.07 -3.44
N GLY A 146 -3.67 2.35 -3.14
CA GLY A 146 -3.28 3.34 -4.11
C GLY A 146 -1.84 3.12 -4.55
N LEU A 147 -1.59 3.31 -5.85
CA LEU A 147 -0.27 3.19 -6.47
C LEU A 147 0.24 4.52 -7.02
N SER A 148 -0.70 5.43 -7.36
CA SER A 148 -0.39 6.77 -7.88
C SER A 148 0.59 7.51 -6.98
N GLY A 149 1.64 8.07 -7.58
CA GLY A 149 2.65 8.86 -6.87
C GLY A 149 3.56 8.08 -5.92
N GLN A 150 3.49 6.74 -5.91
CA GLN A 150 4.38 5.93 -5.08
C GLN A 150 5.77 5.87 -5.71
N HIS A 151 6.80 5.86 -4.87
CA HIS A 151 8.19 5.75 -5.31
C HIS A 151 8.41 4.50 -6.17
N ALA A 152 9.05 4.70 -7.34
CA ALA A 152 9.36 3.60 -8.26
C ALA A 152 10.24 2.55 -7.58
N GLN A 153 11.27 2.96 -6.84
CA GLN A 153 12.15 2.05 -6.10
C GLN A 153 11.37 1.16 -5.11
N TYR A 154 10.44 1.75 -4.34
CA TYR A 154 9.60 0.98 -3.42
C TYR A 154 8.66 0.04 -4.15
N THR A 155 8.08 0.47 -5.27
CA THR A 155 7.17 -0.34 -6.08
C THR A 155 7.90 -1.56 -6.66
N VAL A 156 9.10 -1.37 -7.24
CA VAL A 156 9.95 -2.46 -7.75
C VAL A 156 10.27 -3.45 -6.64
N SER A 157 10.83 -2.98 -5.52
CA SER A 157 11.20 -3.86 -4.41
C SER A 157 10.01 -4.63 -3.84
N THR A 158 8.84 -4.02 -3.82
CA THR A 158 7.60 -4.67 -3.37
C THR A 158 7.13 -5.75 -4.34
N LEU A 159 7.18 -5.51 -5.66
CA LEU A 159 6.84 -6.51 -6.67
C LEU A 159 7.82 -7.69 -6.62
N GLN A 160 9.11 -7.42 -6.50
CA GLN A 160 10.14 -8.45 -6.34
C GLN A 160 9.90 -9.29 -5.07
N ALA A 161 9.57 -8.67 -3.94
CA ALA A 161 9.26 -9.39 -2.71
C ALA A 161 8.01 -10.27 -2.84
N PHE A 162 6.99 -9.84 -3.58
CA PHE A 162 5.84 -10.68 -3.91
C PHE A 162 6.22 -11.83 -4.85
N ALA A 163 7.05 -11.57 -5.86
CA ALA A 163 7.48 -12.58 -6.83
C ALA A 163 8.35 -13.67 -6.18
N SER A 164 9.20 -13.32 -5.23
CA SER A 164 10.07 -14.24 -4.48
C SER A 164 9.32 -14.99 -3.36
N GLY A 165 8.16 -14.47 -2.93
CA GLY A 165 7.44 -14.98 -1.76
C GLY A 165 7.89 -14.41 -0.42
N ASP A 166 8.87 -13.50 -0.38
CA ASP A 166 9.30 -12.78 0.83
C ASP A 166 8.17 -11.90 1.39
N ARG A 167 7.25 -11.50 0.51
CA ARG A 167 5.99 -10.87 0.86
C ARG A 167 4.82 -11.70 0.35
N SER A 168 3.95 -12.16 1.26
CA SER A 168 2.81 -13.05 0.94
C SER A 168 1.48 -12.59 1.57
N ASN A 169 1.42 -11.35 2.09
CA ASN A 169 0.27 -10.85 2.85
C ASN A 169 -0.88 -10.29 1.97
N SER A 170 -0.87 -10.56 0.66
CA SER A 170 -2.03 -10.25 -0.20
C SER A 170 -3.11 -11.32 -0.07
N PRO A 171 -4.41 -10.94 -0.09
CA PRO A 171 -5.50 -11.92 -0.03
C PRO A 171 -5.35 -12.97 -1.14
N ASN A 172 -5.48 -14.25 -0.77
CA ASN A 172 -5.33 -15.38 -1.71
C ASN A 172 -4.05 -15.37 -2.54
N ASN A 173 -2.99 -14.73 -2.05
CA ASN A 173 -1.70 -14.58 -2.73
C ASN A 173 -1.78 -13.92 -4.13
N VAL A 174 -2.82 -13.12 -4.40
CA VAL A 174 -3.08 -12.54 -5.73
C VAL A 174 -1.89 -11.76 -6.28
N MET A 175 -1.20 -10.97 -5.43
CA MET A 175 -0.03 -10.21 -5.88
C MET A 175 1.20 -11.09 -6.12
N GLY A 176 1.40 -12.17 -5.35
CA GLY A 176 2.44 -13.15 -5.62
C GLY A 176 2.23 -13.84 -6.97
N ASP A 177 1.01 -14.26 -7.26
CA ASP A 177 0.67 -14.91 -8.53
C ASP A 177 0.84 -14.00 -9.75
N ILE A 178 0.61 -12.70 -9.59
CA ILE A 178 0.80 -11.71 -10.66
C ILE A 178 2.30 -11.39 -10.82
N ALA A 179 2.96 -11.03 -9.73
CA ALA A 179 4.34 -10.56 -9.73
C ALA A 179 5.32 -11.65 -10.19
N SER A 180 5.06 -12.92 -9.86
CA SER A 180 5.90 -14.06 -10.33
C SER A 180 5.95 -14.24 -11.86
N LYS A 181 5.03 -13.60 -12.59
CA LYS A 181 4.97 -13.63 -14.07
C LYS A 181 5.64 -12.43 -14.72
N MET A 182 6.02 -11.42 -13.94
CA MET A 182 6.65 -10.18 -14.41
C MET A 182 8.17 -10.39 -14.51
N SER A 183 8.77 -9.83 -15.55
CA SER A 183 10.23 -9.65 -15.61
C SER A 183 10.64 -8.42 -14.78
N ASP A 184 11.93 -8.31 -14.45
CA ASP A 184 12.46 -7.11 -13.79
C ASP A 184 12.15 -5.84 -14.60
N ASN A 185 12.28 -5.91 -15.94
CA ASN A 185 11.91 -4.79 -16.81
C ASN A 185 10.40 -4.46 -16.75
N ASP A 186 9.51 -5.44 -16.64
CA ASP A 186 8.07 -5.18 -16.46
C ASP A 186 7.80 -4.49 -15.11
N MET A 187 8.51 -4.90 -14.04
CA MET A 187 8.39 -4.29 -12.71
C MET A 187 8.90 -2.84 -12.70
N GLU A 188 10.05 -2.58 -13.34
CA GLU A 188 10.59 -1.23 -13.51
C GLU A 188 9.67 -0.35 -14.34
N ALA A 189 9.14 -0.87 -15.45
CA ALA A 189 8.25 -0.17 -16.35
C ALA A 189 6.98 0.29 -15.62
N VAL A 190 6.26 -0.63 -14.96
CA VAL A 190 5.03 -0.29 -14.25
C VAL A 190 5.30 0.60 -13.04
N ALA A 191 6.43 0.44 -12.36
CA ALA A 191 6.81 1.26 -11.21
C ALA A 191 7.05 2.73 -11.61
N ASN A 192 7.74 2.97 -12.72
CA ASN A 192 7.93 4.31 -13.25
C ASN A 192 6.61 4.93 -13.76
N TYR A 193 5.76 4.13 -14.39
CA TYR A 193 4.46 4.60 -14.85
C TYR A 193 3.56 5.04 -13.68
N VAL A 194 3.44 4.25 -12.60
CA VAL A 194 2.56 4.59 -11.46
C VAL A 194 3.08 5.76 -10.63
N LEU A 195 4.38 6.03 -10.65
CA LEU A 195 4.94 7.23 -10.02
C LEU A 195 4.32 8.50 -10.61
N GLY A 196 4.12 8.58 -11.93
CA GLY A 196 3.54 9.73 -12.62
C GLY A 196 2.04 9.61 -12.91
N LEU A 197 1.38 8.55 -12.46
CA LEU A 197 -0.04 8.32 -12.70
C LEU A 197 -0.89 9.27 -11.84
N ASN A 198 -1.75 10.10 -12.51
CA ASN A 198 -2.65 11.07 -11.88
C ASN A 198 -4.08 10.94 -12.44
#